data_eb93fc93c35933b70d67b1e05b27fb65
#
_entry.id   eb93fc93c35933b70d67b1e05b27fb65
#
_cell.length_a   1.000
_cell.length_b   1.000
_cell.length_c   1.000
_cell.angle_alpha   90.00
_cell.angle_beta   90.00
_cell.angle_gamma   90.00
#
_symmetry.space_group_name_H-M   'P 1'
#
loop_
_entity.id
_entity.type
_entity.pdbx_description
1 polymer ?
#
loop_
_entity_poly.entity_id
_entity_poly.type
_entity_poly.pdbx_seq_one_letter_code
_entity_poly.pdbx_strand_id
1 'polypeptide(L)'
;MADAPVKTQLEKVHQYAVVSVNTFIQRACAEALKHDIRPELAVYRRRRDFVCRRLDQMGLPYFKPQGAFYVFPSIARSGLDSFTFCTRMVQEAGLACTPGSCFGAEGYIRISYCYSDDILQEGMDRLERFLQSF
;
A
#
# COMPACT_ATOMS: atom_id res chain seq x y z
N MET A 1 21.38 8.29 2.28
CA MET A 1 21.98 9.49 2.94
C MET A 1 22.76 10.23 1.88
N ALA A 2 22.69 11.57 1.81
CA ALA A 2 23.46 12.37 0.87
C ALA A 2 24.77 12.81 1.51
N ASP A 3 25.84 13.01 0.67
CA ASP A 3 27.11 13.54 1.12
C ASP A 3 26.97 14.97 1.68
N ALA A 4 27.86 15.38 2.60
CA ALA A 4 27.78 16.64 3.31
C ALA A 4 27.58 17.88 2.42
N PRO A 5 28.30 18.05 1.29
CA PRO A 5 28.10 19.19 0.39
C PRO A 5 26.69 19.23 -0.21
N VAL A 6 26.16 18.06 -0.63
CA VAL A 6 24.82 17.94 -1.22
C VAL A 6 23.76 18.21 -0.14
N LYS A 7 23.93 17.65 1.05
CA LYS A 7 23.05 17.88 2.20
C LYS A 7 22.92 19.38 2.50
N THR A 8 24.04 20.11 2.56
CA THR A 8 24.04 21.57 2.83
C THR A 8 23.24 22.36 1.79
N GLN A 9 23.32 21.99 0.51
CA GLN A 9 22.53 22.66 -0.52
C GLN A 9 21.03 22.31 -0.43
N LEU A 10 20.71 21.05 -0.14
CA LEU A 10 19.32 20.61 0.08
C LEU A 10 18.69 21.33 1.29
N GLU A 11 19.43 21.49 2.39
CA GLU A 11 18.98 22.24 3.56
C GLU A 11 18.65 23.70 3.23
N LYS A 12 19.48 24.37 2.40
CA LYS A 12 19.19 25.73 1.94
C LYS A 12 17.91 25.80 1.12
N VAL A 13 17.75 24.89 0.13
CA VAL A 13 16.54 24.85 -0.70
C VAL A 13 15.32 24.60 0.18
N HIS A 14 15.40 23.61 1.10
CA HIS A 14 14.32 23.27 2.01
C HIS A 14 13.93 24.46 2.90
N GLN A 15 14.90 25.18 3.47
CA GLN A 15 14.66 26.35 4.30
C GLN A 15 13.86 27.44 3.59
N TYR A 16 14.17 27.73 2.31
CA TYR A 16 13.45 28.73 1.54
C TYR A 16 12.12 28.25 0.97
N ALA A 17 12.00 26.97 0.66
CA ALA A 17 10.77 26.39 0.12
C ALA A 17 9.67 26.18 1.16
N VAL A 18 10.05 25.76 2.39
CA VAL A 18 9.08 25.36 3.43
C VAL A 18 9.01 26.39 4.55
N VAL A 19 10.12 27.01 4.95
CA VAL A 19 10.30 27.99 6.04
C VAL A 19 9.87 27.40 7.39
N SER A 20 8.56 27.14 7.55
CA SER A 20 7.98 26.53 8.75
C SER A 20 6.62 25.91 8.42
N VAL A 21 6.15 25.02 9.29
CA VAL A 21 4.78 24.51 9.20
C VAL A 21 3.79 25.63 9.49
N ASN A 22 2.74 25.75 8.66
CA ASN A 22 1.71 26.76 8.82
C ASN A 22 1.06 26.74 10.20
N THR A 23 0.87 27.89 10.83
CA THR A 23 0.36 28.01 12.20
C THR A 23 -0.99 27.32 12.42
N PHE A 24 -1.91 27.40 11.44
CA PHE A 24 -3.21 26.73 11.55
C PHE A 24 -3.07 25.20 11.49
N ILE A 25 -2.11 24.69 10.72
CA ILE A 25 -1.80 23.24 10.69
C ILE A 25 -1.24 22.79 12.04
N GLN A 26 -0.33 23.57 12.64
CA GLN A 26 0.22 23.24 13.97
C GLN A 26 -0.89 23.15 15.03
N ARG A 27 -1.86 24.08 15.01
CA ARG A 27 -3.01 24.05 15.92
C ARG A 27 -3.90 22.83 15.66
N ALA A 28 -4.17 22.53 14.40
CA ALA A 28 -4.94 21.34 14.02
C ALA A 28 -4.26 20.04 14.48
N CYS A 29 -2.95 19.93 14.30
CA CYS A 29 -2.17 18.78 14.79
C CYS A 29 -2.22 18.64 16.32
N ALA A 30 -2.13 19.77 17.06
CA ALA A 30 -2.24 19.75 18.53
C ALA A 30 -3.61 19.22 19.00
N GLU A 31 -4.70 19.56 18.29
CA GLU A 31 -6.02 18.99 18.57
C GLU A 31 -6.12 17.53 18.13
N ALA A 32 -5.57 17.18 16.97
CA ALA A 32 -5.58 15.81 16.46
C ALA A 32 -4.87 14.82 17.40
N LEU A 33 -3.82 15.25 18.11
CA LEU A 33 -3.14 14.41 19.09
C LEU A 33 -4.01 14.01 20.29
N LYS A 34 -5.12 14.72 20.52
CA LYS A 34 -6.08 14.40 21.58
C LYS A 34 -7.14 13.39 21.13
N HIS A 35 -7.23 13.15 19.82
CA HIS A 35 -8.22 12.23 19.25
C HIS A 35 -7.86 10.77 19.52
N ASP A 36 -8.84 9.98 19.93
CA ASP A 36 -8.68 8.54 20.09
C ASP A 36 -8.86 7.84 18.73
N ILE A 37 -7.77 7.37 18.16
CA ILE A 37 -7.75 6.69 16.85
C ILE A 37 -8.05 5.18 16.93
N ARG A 38 -8.35 4.64 18.12
CA ARG A 38 -8.62 3.19 18.27
C ARG A 38 -9.81 2.70 17.45
N PRO A 39 -10.92 3.45 17.30
CA PRO A 39 -12.01 3.03 16.44
C PRO A 39 -11.60 2.86 14.97
N GLU A 40 -10.86 3.82 14.43
CA GLU A 40 -10.34 3.78 13.05
C GLU A 40 -9.35 2.63 12.87
N LEU A 41 -8.45 2.43 13.83
CA LEU A 41 -7.52 1.30 13.82
C LEU A 41 -8.23 -0.06 13.85
N ALA A 42 -9.36 -0.17 14.55
CA ALA A 42 -10.16 -1.40 14.56
C ALA A 42 -10.71 -1.73 13.16
N VAL A 43 -11.15 -0.72 12.40
CA VAL A 43 -11.60 -0.89 11.01
C VAL A 43 -10.45 -1.40 10.13
N TYR A 44 -9.27 -0.77 10.21
CA TYR A 44 -8.10 -1.20 9.44
C TYR A 44 -7.61 -2.60 9.81
N ARG A 45 -7.65 -2.98 11.08
CA ARG A 45 -7.32 -4.34 11.53
C ARG A 45 -8.27 -5.36 10.91
N ARG A 46 -9.57 -5.12 10.93
CA ARG A 46 -10.58 -6.00 10.32
C ARG A 46 -10.34 -6.18 8.82
N ARG A 47 -10.10 -5.08 8.09
CA ARG A 47 -9.82 -5.09 6.65
C ARG A 47 -8.53 -5.83 6.33
N ARG A 48 -7.45 -5.56 7.07
CA ARG A 48 -6.20 -6.31 6.96
C ARG A 48 -6.42 -7.81 7.13
N ASP A 49 -7.10 -8.19 8.22
CA ASP A 49 -7.30 -9.60 8.54
C ASP A 49 -8.23 -10.29 7.51
N PHE A 50 -9.18 -9.56 6.93
CA PHE A 50 -9.97 -10.03 5.79
C PHE A 50 -9.09 -10.29 4.57
N VAL A 51 -8.30 -9.31 4.13
CA VAL A 51 -7.43 -9.45 2.96
C VAL A 51 -6.41 -10.56 3.17
N CYS A 52 -5.79 -10.64 4.36
CA CYS A 52 -4.85 -11.72 4.69
C CYS A 52 -5.50 -13.10 4.56
N ARG A 53 -6.69 -13.30 5.12
CA ARG A 53 -7.41 -14.58 4.96
C ARG A 53 -7.68 -14.94 3.50
N ARG A 54 -8.07 -13.96 2.68
CA ARG A 54 -8.29 -14.19 1.24
C ARG A 54 -7.00 -14.59 0.53
N LEU A 55 -5.87 -13.94 0.85
CA LEU A 55 -4.54 -14.31 0.31
C LEU A 55 -4.13 -15.73 0.73
N ASP A 56 -4.39 -16.11 1.99
CA ASP A 56 -4.16 -17.47 2.49
C ASP A 56 -4.99 -18.50 1.69
N GLN A 57 -6.28 -18.22 1.45
CA GLN A 57 -7.17 -19.07 0.65
C GLN A 57 -6.70 -19.25 -0.80
N MET A 58 -6.14 -18.19 -1.39
CA MET A 58 -5.55 -18.22 -2.74
C MET A 58 -4.17 -18.87 -2.77
N GLY A 59 -3.57 -19.17 -1.61
CA GLY A 59 -2.21 -19.73 -1.52
C GLY A 59 -1.12 -18.77 -1.95
N LEU A 60 -1.33 -17.46 -1.81
CA LEU A 60 -0.34 -16.44 -2.13
C LEU A 60 0.54 -16.13 -0.90
N PRO A 61 1.86 -16.38 -0.96
CA PRO A 61 2.75 -16.02 0.12
C PRO A 61 2.83 -14.51 0.33
N TYR A 62 2.81 -14.06 1.56
CA TYR A 62 2.99 -12.65 1.94
C TYR A 62 3.54 -12.53 3.37
N PHE A 63 4.10 -11.37 3.70
CA PHE A 63 4.41 -11.00 5.09
C PHE A 63 3.21 -10.26 5.68
N LYS A 64 2.68 -10.75 6.81
CA LYS A 64 1.53 -10.09 7.47
C LYS A 64 1.90 -8.69 7.93
N PRO A 65 1.21 -7.64 7.44
CA PRO A 65 1.51 -6.26 7.80
C PRO A 65 1.28 -5.99 9.29
N GLN A 66 2.24 -5.36 9.95
CA GLN A 66 2.11 -4.89 11.33
C GLN A 66 1.72 -3.42 11.43
N GLY A 67 1.80 -2.69 10.32
CA GLY A 67 1.43 -1.28 10.21
C GLY A 67 1.06 -0.93 8.77
N ALA A 68 0.78 0.34 8.51
CA ALA A 68 0.30 0.85 7.24
C ALA A 68 -1.05 0.21 6.82
N PHE A 69 -1.40 0.35 5.55
CA PHE A 69 -2.62 -0.22 4.94
C PHE A 69 -2.31 -0.91 3.61
N TYR A 70 -1.12 -1.50 3.52
CA TYR A 70 -0.65 -2.23 2.35
C TYR A 70 -0.22 -3.64 2.71
N VAL A 71 -0.38 -4.56 1.76
CA VAL A 71 0.20 -5.91 1.80
C VAL A 71 0.88 -6.20 0.47
N PHE A 72 1.96 -7.00 0.52
CA PHE A 72 2.75 -7.40 -0.65
C PHE A 72 2.69 -8.93 -0.82
N PRO A 73 1.67 -9.47 -1.50
CA PRO A 73 1.66 -10.88 -1.88
C PRO A 73 2.61 -11.16 -3.03
N SER A 74 3.23 -12.32 -2.99
CA SER A 74 4.06 -12.85 -4.08
C SER A 74 3.19 -13.33 -5.23
N ILE A 75 3.62 -13.02 -6.46
CA ILE A 75 3.01 -13.49 -7.70
C ILE A 75 3.89 -14.49 -8.43
N ALA A 76 4.91 -15.03 -7.77
CA ALA A 76 5.91 -15.92 -8.39
C ALA A 76 5.29 -17.11 -9.13
N ARG A 77 4.14 -17.62 -8.66
CA ARG A 77 3.43 -18.73 -9.33
C ARG A 77 2.93 -18.39 -10.72
N SER A 78 2.75 -17.11 -11.06
CA SER A 78 2.29 -16.69 -12.40
C SER A 78 3.39 -16.78 -13.46
N GLY A 79 4.66 -16.83 -13.05
CA GLY A 79 5.81 -16.77 -13.96
C GLY A 79 6.01 -15.44 -14.66
N LEU A 80 5.18 -14.43 -14.34
CA LEU A 80 5.26 -13.09 -14.93
C LEU A 80 6.04 -12.13 -14.04
N ASP A 81 6.66 -11.11 -14.67
CA ASP A 81 7.13 -9.94 -13.94
C ASP A 81 5.95 -9.11 -13.39
N SER A 82 6.22 -8.29 -12.36
CA SER A 82 5.18 -7.58 -11.64
C SER A 82 4.45 -6.53 -12.48
N PHE A 83 5.12 -5.93 -13.46
CA PHE A 83 4.52 -4.93 -14.35
C PHE A 83 3.55 -5.61 -15.34
N THR A 84 3.99 -6.67 -16.00
CA THR A 84 3.17 -7.46 -16.93
C THR A 84 1.96 -8.06 -16.20
N PHE A 85 2.15 -8.61 -14.99
CA PHE A 85 1.06 -9.13 -14.17
C PHE A 85 0.00 -8.07 -13.88
N CYS A 86 0.40 -6.89 -13.38
CA CYS A 86 -0.53 -5.80 -13.08
C CYS A 86 -1.24 -5.28 -14.33
N THR A 87 -0.54 -5.20 -15.47
CA THR A 87 -1.12 -4.74 -16.74
C THR A 87 -2.22 -5.70 -17.20
N ARG A 88 -1.94 -7.01 -17.22
CA ARG A 88 -2.93 -8.03 -17.57
C ARG A 88 -4.12 -8.02 -16.59
N MET A 89 -3.86 -7.88 -15.29
CA MET A 89 -4.91 -7.84 -14.28
C MET A 89 -5.87 -6.66 -14.47
N VAL A 90 -5.38 -5.51 -14.91
CA VAL A 90 -6.25 -4.38 -15.29
C VAL A 90 -7.08 -4.71 -16.53
N GLN A 91 -6.47 -5.28 -17.56
CA GLN A 91 -7.13 -5.57 -18.82
C GLN A 91 -8.16 -6.72 -18.72
N GLU A 92 -7.82 -7.78 -17.99
CA GLU A 92 -8.60 -9.01 -17.96
C GLU A 92 -9.58 -9.07 -16.77
N ALA A 93 -9.22 -8.45 -15.63
CA ALA A 93 -10.03 -8.49 -14.41
C ALA A 93 -10.57 -7.11 -13.96
N GLY A 94 -10.16 -6.02 -14.61
CA GLY A 94 -10.54 -4.67 -14.19
C GLY A 94 -10.08 -4.33 -12.77
N LEU A 95 -8.95 -4.89 -12.33
CA LEU A 95 -8.39 -4.69 -11.00
C LEU A 95 -7.00 -4.06 -11.10
N ALA A 96 -6.82 -2.90 -10.45
CA ALA A 96 -5.55 -2.19 -10.42
C ALA A 96 -4.79 -2.44 -9.10
N CYS A 97 -3.54 -2.90 -9.22
CA CYS A 97 -2.58 -2.97 -8.13
C CYS A 97 -1.27 -2.31 -8.57
N THR A 98 -0.38 -2.04 -7.63
CA THR A 98 0.92 -1.45 -7.96
C THR A 98 1.97 -2.55 -8.11
N PRO A 99 2.74 -2.56 -9.22
CA PRO A 99 3.83 -3.51 -9.38
C PRO A 99 4.87 -3.38 -8.26
N GLY A 100 5.36 -4.50 -7.76
CA GLY A 100 6.39 -4.51 -6.71
C GLY A 100 7.72 -3.93 -7.18
N SER A 101 8.02 -4.00 -8.48
CA SER A 101 9.21 -3.37 -9.09
C SER A 101 9.31 -1.87 -8.78
N CYS A 102 8.17 -1.16 -8.64
CA CYS A 102 8.15 0.25 -8.22
C CYS A 102 8.73 0.47 -6.80
N PHE A 103 8.88 -0.58 -6.02
CA PHE A 103 9.38 -0.58 -4.63
C PHE A 103 10.63 -1.44 -4.46
N GLY A 104 11.27 -1.85 -5.56
CA GLY A 104 12.42 -2.76 -5.52
C GLY A 104 12.06 -4.20 -5.10
N ALA A 105 10.79 -4.58 -5.16
CA ALA A 105 10.27 -5.90 -4.75
C ALA A 105 9.67 -6.63 -5.97
N GLU A 106 10.54 -7.01 -6.94
CA GLU A 106 10.10 -7.78 -8.10
C GLU A 106 9.53 -9.15 -7.67
N GLY A 107 8.54 -9.65 -8.42
CA GLY A 107 7.79 -10.87 -8.08
C GLY A 107 6.71 -10.68 -7.01
N TYR A 108 6.41 -9.43 -6.65
CA TYR A 108 5.34 -9.04 -5.73
C TYR A 108 4.44 -7.99 -6.35
N ILE A 109 3.22 -7.84 -5.81
CA ILE A 109 2.33 -6.71 -6.07
C ILE A 109 1.95 -6.04 -4.77
N ARG A 110 1.68 -4.73 -4.78
CA ARG A 110 1.17 -4.01 -3.62
C ARG A 110 -0.34 -3.87 -3.70
N ILE A 111 -1.03 -4.40 -2.71
CA ILE A 111 -2.48 -4.26 -2.51
C ILE A 111 -2.72 -3.29 -1.35
N SER A 112 -3.62 -2.31 -1.55
CA SER A 112 -4.11 -1.41 -0.50
C SER A 112 -5.40 -1.95 0.11
N TYR A 113 -5.55 -1.91 1.43
CA TYR A 113 -6.79 -2.27 2.11
C TYR A 113 -7.46 -1.08 2.81
N CYS A 114 -7.28 0.14 2.27
CA CYS A 114 -7.93 1.35 2.78
C CYS A 114 -9.34 1.60 2.19
N TYR A 115 -9.81 0.76 1.28
CA TYR A 115 -11.11 0.88 0.64
C TYR A 115 -12.26 0.36 1.52
N SER A 116 -13.53 0.60 1.11
CA SER A 116 -14.69 0.04 1.78
C SER A 116 -14.70 -1.49 1.73
N ASP A 117 -15.44 -2.12 2.62
CA ASP A 117 -15.47 -3.58 2.75
C ASP A 117 -15.99 -4.24 1.45
N ASP A 118 -16.98 -3.62 0.78
CA ASP A 118 -17.54 -4.10 -0.49
C ASP A 118 -16.53 -4.06 -1.64
N ILE A 119 -15.76 -2.96 -1.74
CA ILE A 119 -14.71 -2.82 -2.75
C ILE A 119 -13.58 -3.83 -2.50
N LEU A 120 -13.24 -4.07 -1.24
CA LEU A 120 -12.24 -5.08 -0.89
C LEU A 120 -12.71 -6.49 -1.23
N GLN A 121 -13.98 -6.82 -0.94
CA GLN A 121 -14.56 -8.11 -1.30
C GLN A 121 -14.49 -8.33 -2.81
N GLU A 122 -15.03 -7.40 -3.59
CA GLU A 122 -15.03 -7.48 -5.05
C GLU A 122 -13.62 -7.53 -5.62
N GLY A 123 -12.69 -6.73 -5.10
CA GLY A 123 -11.29 -6.74 -5.52
C GLY A 123 -10.61 -8.09 -5.29
N MET A 124 -10.83 -8.69 -4.12
CA MET A 124 -10.28 -10.02 -3.81
C MET A 124 -10.92 -11.13 -4.66
N ASP A 125 -12.21 -11.03 -4.96
CA ASP A 125 -12.91 -11.99 -5.84
C ASP A 125 -12.39 -11.88 -7.28
N ARG A 126 -12.10 -10.68 -7.77
CA ARG A 126 -11.49 -10.47 -9.10
C ARG A 126 -10.07 -11.01 -9.15
N LEU A 127 -9.27 -10.78 -8.11
CA LEU A 127 -7.92 -11.32 -8.01
C LEU A 127 -7.94 -12.85 -8.04
N GLU A 128 -8.82 -13.47 -7.25
CA GLU A 128 -8.95 -14.93 -7.20
C GLU A 128 -9.30 -15.52 -8.58
N ARG A 129 -10.31 -14.94 -9.26
CA ARG A 129 -10.67 -15.37 -10.63
C ARG A 129 -9.53 -15.21 -11.62
N PHE A 130 -8.80 -14.09 -11.56
CA PHE A 130 -7.66 -13.84 -12.43
C PHE A 130 -6.54 -14.86 -12.20
N LEU A 131 -6.29 -15.23 -10.95
CA LEU A 131 -5.26 -16.22 -10.61
C LEU A 131 -5.58 -17.64 -11.10
N GLN A 132 -6.83 -17.94 -11.44
CA GLN A 132 -7.21 -19.24 -12.04
C GLN A 132 -6.71 -19.41 -13.48
N SER A 133 -6.25 -18.33 -14.12
CA SER A 133 -5.64 -18.37 -15.45
C SER A 133 -4.17 -18.78 -15.46
N PHE A 134 -3.58 -19.04 -14.29
CA PHE A 134 -2.20 -19.50 -14.08
C PHE A 134 -2.18 -20.83 -13.32
#